data_9e4ab792bd0e69bdd17b9fa20a82441a
#
_entry.id   9e4ab792bd0e69bdd17b9fa20a82441a
#
_cell.length_a   1.000
_cell.length_b   1.000
_cell.length_c   1.000
_cell.angle_alpha   90.00
_cell.angle_beta   90.00
_cell.angle_gamma   90.00
#
_symmetry.space_group_name_H-M   'P 1'
#
loop_
_entity.id
_entity.type
_entity.pdbx_description
1 polymer ?
#
loop_
_entity_poly.entity_id
_entity_poly.type
_entity_poly.pdbx_seq_one_letter_code
_entity_poly.pdbx_strand_id
1 'polypeptide(L)'
;VTWMCTPEQLPELVVGWCFGEGYIDAKADLLSMRPCAKEPGFWVTVPDARYRTVEGQERRRVLASGCGAVTTILGSLSNVPRRKTPPALPDLAQTRALFKELFARGARYQDTGGIHAAALTDGQTLLTHAEDIGRHNAVDKVLGARILAGERPDDLILLVTGRISGELAFKAARARIAVVATPSVPSTIAVEIAQAAGMALIGRAVSGQPQVWQP
;
A
#
# COMPACT_ATOMS: atom_id res chain seq x y z
N VAL A 1 -12.00 12.15 -7.50
CA VAL A 1 -12.00 10.71 -7.17
C VAL A 1 -12.83 10.49 -5.93
N THR A 2 -13.69 9.45 -5.93
CA THR A 2 -14.51 9.09 -4.76
C THR A 2 -14.12 7.70 -4.27
N TRP A 3 -13.97 7.56 -2.95
CA TRP A 3 -13.65 6.28 -2.32
C TRP A 3 -14.78 5.81 -1.41
N MET A 4 -15.00 4.50 -1.42
CA MET A 4 -15.67 3.80 -0.34
C MET A 4 -14.58 3.40 0.67
N CYS A 5 -14.58 4.06 1.83
CA CYS A 5 -13.52 3.89 2.84
C CYS A 5 -14.08 3.99 4.26
N THR A 6 -13.34 3.49 5.22
CA THR A 6 -13.57 3.78 6.64
C THR A 6 -13.18 5.24 6.90
N PRO A 7 -14.05 6.08 7.50
CA PRO A 7 -13.85 7.53 7.59
C PRO A 7 -12.85 7.94 8.70
N GLU A 8 -11.73 7.25 8.76
CA GLU A 8 -10.61 7.51 9.67
C GLU A 8 -9.33 7.63 8.85
N GLN A 9 -8.35 8.39 9.34
CA GLN A 9 -7.08 8.62 8.66
C GLN A 9 -7.28 9.05 7.19
N LEU A 10 -8.25 9.94 6.94
CA LEU A 10 -8.57 10.42 5.60
C LEU A 10 -7.45 11.24 4.95
N PRO A 11 -6.71 12.11 5.67
CA PRO A 11 -5.53 12.77 5.12
C PRO A 11 -4.49 11.78 4.64
N GLU A 12 -4.22 10.74 5.43
CA GLU A 12 -3.29 9.67 5.11
C GLU A 12 -3.74 8.88 3.87
N LEU A 13 -5.04 8.55 3.78
CA LEU A 13 -5.62 7.90 2.61
C LEU A 13 -5.36 8.71 1.34
N VAL A 14 -5.68 10.00 1.37
CA VAL A 14 -5.55 10.89 0.21
C VAL A 14 -4.10 11.02 -0.23
N VAL A 15 -3.18 11.23 0.72
CA VAL A 15 -1.75 11.38 0.42
C VAL A 15 -1.15 10.07 -0.08
N GLY A 16 -1.50 8.95 0.53
CA GLY A 16 -1.04 7.63 0.09
C GLY A 16 -1.53 7.26 -1.30
N TRP A 17 -2.78 7.59 -1.61
CA TRP A 17 -3.31 7.42 -2.95
C TRP A 17 -2.59 8.31 -3.97
N CYS A 18 -2.41 9.60 -3.68
CA CYS A 18 -1.66 10.51 -4.55
C CYS A 18 -0.24 10.00 -4.83
N PHE A 19 0.40 9.44 -3.81
CA PHE A 19 1.70 8.80 -3.94
C PHE A 19 1.61 7.53 -4.81
N GLY A 20 0.68 6.63 -4.52
CA GLY A 20 0.47 5.39 -5.27
C GLY A 20 0.19 5.63 -6.75
N GLU A 21 -0.57 6.68 -7.08
CA GLU A 21 -0.91 7.07 -8.44
C GLU A 21 0.17 7.92 -9.14
N GLY A 22 1.16 8.42 -8.41
CA GLY A 22 2.28 9.17 -8.99
C GLY A 22 2.14 10.67 -9.04
N TYR A 23 1.10 11.21 -8.44
CA TYR A 23 0.94 12.67 -8.33
C TYR A 23 1.99 13.31 -7.43
N ILE A 24 2.51 12.56 -6.47
CA ILE A 24 3.60 12.97 -5.58
C ILE A 24 4.63 11.84 -5.41
N ASP A 25 5.88 12.18 -5.14
CA ASP A 25 6.95 11.25 -4.73
C ASP A 25 7.37 11.45 -3.27
N ALA A 26 7.09 12.62 -2.72
CA ALA A 26 7.44 12.99 -1.36
C ALA A 26 6.47 14.05 -0.82
N LYS A 27 6.55 14.30 0.49
CA LYS A 27 5.76 15.37 1.14
C LYS A 27 5.94 16.74 0.50
N ALA A 28 7.15 17.03 0.00
CA ALA A 28 7.47 18.32 -0.65
C ALA A 28 6.66 18.57 -1.94
N ASP A 29 6.15 17.51 -2.59
CA ASP A 29 5.30 17.64 -3.77
C ASP A 29 3.84 17.98 -3.41
N LEU A 30 3.47 17.89 -2.14
CA LEU A 30 2.15 18.26 -1.64
C LEU A 30 2.13 19.77 -1.37
N LEU A 31 1.72 20.57 -2.36
CA LEU A 31 1.70 22.03 -2.25
C LEU A 31 0.62 22.52 -1.29
N SER A 32 -0.54 21.90 -1.33
CA SER A 32 -1.60 22.13 -0.33
C SER A 32 -2.55 20.95 -0.24
N MET A 33 -3.14 20.77 0.93
CA MET A 33 -4.27 19.87 1.16
C MET A 33 -5.27 20.56 2.09
N ARG A 34 -6.51 20.73 1.65
CA ARG A 34 -7.55 21.45 2.39
C ARG A 34 -8.84 20.63 2.40
N PRO A 35 -9.54 20.51 3.55
CA PRO A 35 -10.85 19.90 3.58
C PRO A 35 -11.82 20.62 2.62
N CYS A 36 -12.70 19.88 1.97
CA CYS A 36 -13.78 20.46 1.21
C CYS A 36 -14.90 20.87 2.19
N ALA A 37 -15.37 22.13 2.07
CA ALA A 37 -16.41 22.65 2.94
C ALA A 37 -17.81 22.11 2.61
N LYS A 38 -18.01 21.54 1.42
CA LYS A 38 -19.33 21.13 0.92
C LYS A 38 -19.55 19.61 1.00
N GLU A 39 -18.47 18.83 0.89
CA GLU A 39 -18.53 17.36 0.81
C GLU A 39 -17.42 16.75 1.65
N PRO A 40 -17.59 15.52 2.18
CA PRO A 40 -16.50 14.80 2.82
C PRO A 40 -15.37 14.54 1.81
N GLY A 41 -14.24 15.24 1.96
CA GLY A 41 -13.13 15.11 1.02
C GLY A 41 -12.08 16.21 1.18
N PHE A 42 -11.10 16.19 0.27
CA PHE A 42 -9.97 17.12 0.27
C PHE A 42 -9.70 17.66 -1.12
N TRP A 43 -9.39 18.93 -1.17
CA TRP A 43 -8.72 19.55 -2.32
C TRP A 43 -7.22 19.41 -2.14
N VAL A 44 -6.58 18.78 -3.13
CA VAL A 44 -5.13 18.57 -3.13
C VAL A 44 -4.51 19.33 -4.29
N THR A 45 -3.45 20.08 -4.02
CA THR A 45 -2.67 20.77 -5.04
C THR A 45 -1.28 20.14 -5.14
N VAL A 46 -0.91 19.76 -6.33
CA VAL A 46 0.39 19.18 -6.69
C VAL A 46 1.04 20.02 -7.81
N PRO A 47 2.36 19.91 -8.06
CA PRO A 47 3.00 20.60 -9.18
C PRO A 47 2.36 20.23 -10.53
N ASP A 48 2.11 21.23 -11.38
CA ASP A 48 1.50 21.04 -12.71
C ASP A 48 2.22 19.99 -13.56
N ALA A 49 3.55 19.97 -13.52
CA ALA A 49 4.34 18.98 -14.25
C ALA A 49 4.01 17.55 -13.82
N ARG A 50 3.79 17.31 -12.53
CA ARG A 50 3.38 16.02 -11.99
C ARG A 50 1.97 15.64 -12.45
N TYR A 51 1.04 16.57 -12.31
CA TYR A 51 -0.33 16.37 -12.75
C TYR A 51 -0.39 15.97 -14.23
N ARG A 52 0.27 16.75 -15.12
CA ARG A 52 0.29 16.47 -16.56
C ARG A 52 0.95 15.13 -16.90
N THR A 53 2.03 14.76 -16.20
CA THR A 53 2.69 13.47 -16.39
C THR A 53 1.74 12.31 -16.09
N VAL A 54 0.98 12.43 -14.99
CA VAL A 54 0.04 11.39 -14.56
C VAL A 54 -1.17 11.31 -15.49
N GLU A 55 -1.77 12.45 -15.84
CA GLU A 55 -2.95 12.50 -16.72
C GLU A 55 -2.62 12.18 -18.19
N GLY A 56 -1.40 12.47 -18.64
CA GLY A 56 -0.94 12.17 -20.01
C GLY A 56 -0.57 10.69 -20.25
N GLN A 57 -0.52 9.88 -19.20
CA GLN A 57 -0.26 8.44 -19.36
C GLN A 57 -1.50 7.73 -19.88
N GLU A 58 -1.33 6.85 -20.89
CA GLU A 58 -2.37 5.89 -21.25
C GLU A 58 -2.63 4.93 -20.07
N ARG A 59 -3.65 5.26 -19.29
CA ARG A 59 -4.02 4.49 -18.12
C ARG A 59 -5.14 3.52 -18.46
N ARG A 60 -4.88 2.23 -18.44
CA ARG A 60 -5.94 1.24 -18.46
C ARG A 60 -6.59 1.17 -17.08
N ARG A 61 -7.85 1.62 -16.99
CA ARG A 61 -8.66 1.41 -15.80
C ARG A 61 -9.08 -0.04 -15.74
N VAL A 62 -8.65 -0.77 -14.74
CA VAL A 62 -9.10 -2.13 -14.48
C VAL A 62 -10.02 -2.12 -13.27
N LEU A 63 -11.19 -2.68 -13.43
CA LEU A 63 -12.12 -2.89 -12.32
C LEU A 63 -11.59 -4.06 -11.48
N ALA A 64 -11.20 -3.79 -10.24
CA ALA A 64 -10.81 -4.85 -9.32
C ALA A 64 -12.02 -5.69 -8.92
N SER A 65 -11.83 -7.00 -8.80
CA SER A 65 -12.82 -7.89 -8.22
C SER A 65 -12.97 -7.62 -6.72
N GLY A 66 -14.01 -6.91 -6.33
CA GLY A 66 -14.37 -6.61 -4.94
C GLY A 66 -14.15 -5.14 -4.57
N CYS A 67 -15.14 -4.57 -3.87
CA CYS A 67 -15.18 -3.23 -3.27
C CYS A 67 -15.07 -2.03 -4.21
N GLY A 68 -15.36 -2.15 -5.50
CA GLY A 68 -15.64 -0.99 -6.37
C GLY A 68 -14.49 -0.01 -6.65
N ALA A 69 -13.27 -0.33 -6.25
CA ALA A 69 -12.12 0.52 -6.55
C ALA A 69 -11.77 0.42 -8.04
N VAL A 70 -11.92 1.53 -8.75
CA VAL A 70 -11.32 1.70 -10.07
C VAL A 70 -9.85 1.98 -9.85
N THR A 71 -9.01 1.00 -10.12
CA THR A 71 -7.58 1.21 -10.03
C THR A 71 -6.98 1.39 -11.40
N THR A 72 -6.08 2.32 -11.46
CA THR A 72 -5.26 2.55 -12.64
C THR A 72 -4.23 1.45 -12.70
N ILE A 73 -4.21 0.69 -13.77
CA ILE A 73 -3.16 -0.29 -13.94
C ILE A 73 -2.31 -0.01 -15.15
N LEU A 74 -1.07 -0.03 -14.78
CA LEU A 74 0.01 -0.77 -15.41
C LEU A 74 0.09 -0.54 -16.91
N GLY A 75 0.88 0.43 -17.23
CA GLY A 75 1.77 0.31 -18.35
C GLY A 75 2.55 -1.02 -18.25
N SER A 76 3.35 -1.34 -19.22
CA SER A 76 4.22 -2.54 -19.23
C SER A 76 4.92 -2.77 -17.88
N LEU A 77 5.15 -4.02 -17.51
CA LEU A 77 5.99 -4.42 -16.36
C LEU A 77 7.37 -3.74 -16.37
N SER A 78 7.82 -3.27 -17.55
CA SER A 78 9.05 -2.47 -17.70
C SER A 78 9.04 -1.14 -16.95
N ASN A 79 7.86 -0.62 -16.57
CA ASN A 79 7.71 0.64 -15.85
C ASN A 79 7.65 0.46 -14.33
N VAL A 80 7.79 -0.77 -13.84
CA VAL A 80 7.82 -1.05 -12.40
C VAL A 80 9.15 -0.55 -11.81
N PRO A 81 9.14 0.31 -10.78
CA PRO A 81 10.36 0.76 -10.14
C PRO A 81 11.13 -0.42 -9.54
N ARG A 82 12.37 -0.62 -9.98
CA ARG A 82 13.20 -1.73 -9.49
C ARG A 82 14.10 -1.31 -8.35
N ARG A 83 14.16 -2.13 -7.32
CA ARG A 83 15.11 -2.01 -6.21
C ARG A 83 16.52 -2.34 -6.71
N LYS A 84 17.50 -1.63 -6.16
CA LYS A 84 18.93 -1.87 -6.49
C LYS A 84 19.51 -3.03 -5.67
N THR A 85 19.00 -3.25 -4.46
CA THR A 85 19.50 -4.25 -3.52
C THR A 85 18.43 -5.30 -3.28
N PRO A 86 18.76 -6.60 -3.32
CA PRO A 86 17.84 -7.67 -2.93
C PRO A 86 17.33 -7.46 -1.50
N PRO A 87 16.06 -7.77 -1.21
CA PRO A 87 15.51 -7.60 0.13
C PRO A 87 16.09 -8.64 1.09
N ALA A 88 16.43 -8.22 2.30
CA ALA A 88 16.63 -9.15 3.40
C ALA A 88 15.26 -9.70 3.83
N LEU A 89 15.11 -11.00 3.92
CA LEU A 89 13.89 -11.61 4.43
C LEU A 89 13.84 -11.45 5.96
N PRO A 90 12.68 -11.05 6.50
CA PRO A 90 12.52 -11.01 7.95
C PRO A 90 12.47 -12.41 8.55
N ASP A 91 12.81 -12.51 9.83
CA ASP A 91 12.55 -13.71 10.62
C ASP A 91 11.06 -14.01 10.65
N LEU A 92 10.67 -15.26 10.40
CA LEU A 92 9.28 -15.68 10.34
C LEU A 92 8.60 -15.65 11.71
N ALA A 93 9.32 -15.95 12.79
CA ALA A 93 8.76 -15.87 14.15
C ALA A 93 8.47 -14.42 14.50
N GLN A 94 9.39 -13.52 14.19
CA GLN A 94 9.19 -12.08 14.36
C GLN A 94 8.05 -11.55 13.48
N THR A 95 7.97 -12.00 12.22
CA THR A 95 6.86 -11.63 11.32
C THR A 95 5.51 -12.04 11.90
N ARG A 96 5.41 -13.24 12.49
CA ARG A 96 4.19 -13.70 13.17
C ARG A 96 3.85 -12.87 14.40
N ALA A 97 4.85 -12.47 15.19
CA ALA A 97 4.67 -11.59 16.33
C ALA A 97 4.12 -10.22 15.92
N LEU A 98 4.65 -9.65 14.84
CA LEU A 98 4.17 -8.38 14.26
C LEU A 98 2.74 -8.50 13.73
N PHE A 99 2.38 -9.61 13.10
CA PHE A 99 0.97 -9.85 12.70
C PHE A 99 0.04 -9.98 13.91
N LYS A 100 0.48 -10.66 14.97
CA LYS A 100 -0.29 -10.75 16.23
C LYS A 100 -0.52 -9.36 16.83
N GLU A 101 0.51 -8.51 16.82
CA GLU A 101 0.39 -7.12 17.25
C GLU A 101 -0.58 -6.32 16.36
N LEU A 102 -0.45 -6.45 15.02
CA LEU A 102 -1.34 -5.79 14.07
C LEU A 102 -2.82 -6.17 14.32
N PHE A 103 -3.11 -7.46 14.52
CA PHE A 103 -4.45 -7.93 14.83
C PHE A 103 -4.95 -7.42 16.19
N ALA A 104 -4.06 -7.32 17.19
CA ALA A 104 -4.42 -6.80 18.50
C ALA A 104 -4.74 -5.29 18.50
N ARG A 105 -4.11 -4.53 17.58
CA ARG A 105 -4.39 -3.10 17.37
C ARG A 105 -5.68 -2.85 16.58
N GLY A 106 -6.23 -3.86 15.93
CA GLY A 106 -7.38 -3.79 15.04
C GLY A 106 -8.70 -3.67 15.80
N ALA A 107 -9.02 -2.50 16.35
CA ALA A 107 -10.25 -2.28 17.09
C ALA A 107 -11.49 -2.46 16.21
N ARG A 108 -11.46 -1.99 14.98
CA ARG A 108 -12.58 -2.13 14.03
C ARG A 108 -12.81 -3.56 13.59
N TYR A 109 -11.75 -4.34 13.46
CA TYR A 109 -11.88 -5.77 13.14
C TYR A 109 -12.57 -6.53 14.29
N GLN A 110 -12.23 -6.18 15.53
CA GLN A 110 -12.88 -6.79 16.71
C GLN A 110 -14.38 -6.50 16.76
N ASP A 111 -14.78 -5.29 16.33
CA ASP A 111 -16.18 -4.87 16.34
C ASP A 111 -16.98 -5.46 15.17
N THR A 112 -16.38 -5.54 13.97
CA THR A 112 -17.12 -5.80 12.73
C THR A 112 -16.82 -7.15 12.08
N GLY A 113 -15.65 -7.74 12.35
CA GLY A 113 -15.16 -8.96 11.69
C GLY A 113 -14.90 -8.84 10.19
N GLY A 114 -15.13 -7.68 9.58
CA GLY A 114 -15.16 -7.49 8.13
C GLY A 114 -14.27 -6.36 7.59
N ILE A 115 -13.19 -6.01 8.28
CA ILE A 115 -12.29 -4.94 7.87
C ILE A 115 -10.89 -5.47 7.55
N HIS A 116 -10.16 -4.75 6.70
CA HIS A 116 -8.77 -5.03 6.40
C HIS A 116 -7.84 -4.15 7.24
N ALA A 117 -6.64 -4.67 7.53
CA ALA A 117 -5.58 -3.90 8.16
C ALA A 117 -4.29 -3.96 7.35
N ALA A 118 -3.50 -2.91 7.43
CA ALA A 118 -2.14 -2.84 6.93
C ALA A 118 -1.21 -2.20 7.96
N ALA A 119 0.08 -2.52 7.89
CA ALA A 119 1.11 -1.87 8.69
C ALA A 119 2.43 -1.79 7.92
N LEU A 120 3.23 -0.77 8.21
CA LEU A 120 4.64 -0.72 7.85
C LEU A 120 5.48 -1.04 9.07
N THR A 121 6.55 -1.81 8.86
CA THR A 121 7.48 -2.22 9.91
C THR A 121 8.91 -2.23 9.39
N ASP A 122 9.85 -2.00 10.29
CA ASP A 122 11.29 -2.19 10.10
C ASP A 122 11.74 -3.65 10.34
N GLY A 123 10.79 -4.54 10.65
CA GLY A 123 11.02 -5.92 11.03
C GLY A 123 11.10 -6.13 12.54
N GLN A 124 11.09 -5.08 13.35
CA GLN A 124 11.11 -5.13 14.81
C GLN A 124 9.84 -4.57 15.44
N THR A 125 9.36 -3.45 14.94
CA THR A 125 8.22 -2.72 15.47
C THR A 125 7.26 -2.30 14.37
N LEU A 126 5.98 -2.10 14.72
CA LEU A 126 5.02 -1.48 13.81
C LEU A 126 5.21 0.04 13.83
N LEU A 127 5.66 0.60 12.71
CA LEU A 127 5.90 2.03 12.54
C LEU A 127 4.60 2.80 12.26
N THR A 128 3.74 2.23 11.41
CA THR A 128 2.39 2.74 11.12
C THR A 128 1.42 1.58 11.00
N HIS A 129 0.14 1.82 11.30
CA HIS A 129 -0.93 0.87 11.04
C HIS A 129 -2.22 1.60 10.67
N ALA A 130 -3.08 0.95 9.92
CA ALA A 130 -4.38 1.46 9.54
C ALA A 130 -5.37 0.33 9.26
N GLU A 131 -6.64 0.60 9.53
CA GLU A 131 -7.75 -0.24 9.16
C GLU A 131 -8.63 0.44 8.11
N ASP A 132 -9.18 -0.34 7.18
CA ASP A 132 -10.15 0.13 6.21
C ASP A 132 -11.00 -1.04 5.66
N ILE A 133 -12.23 -0.75 5.26
CA ILE A 133 -13.08 -1.70 4.55
C ILE A 133 -12.44 -2.18 3.25
N GLY A 134 -11.61 -1.35 2.62
CA GLY A 134 -10.84 -1.64 1.43
C GLY A 134 -9.38 -1.95 1.73
N ARG A 135 -8.89 -3.14 1.36
CA ARG A 135 -7.47 -3.50 1.57
C ARG A 135 -6.48 -2.53 0.92
N HIS A 136 -6.83 -1.93 -0.22
CA HIS A 136 -6.00 -0.93 -0.91
C HIS A 136 -5.95 0.38 -0.13
N ASN A 137 -7.09 0.79 0.43
CA ASN A 137 -7.17 1.98 1.25
C ASN A 137 -6.33 1.85 2.54
N ALA A 138 -6.35 0.68 3.18
CA ALA A 138 -5.51 0.42 4.35
C ALA A 138 -4.01 0.58 4.00
N VAL A 139 -3.59 0.11 2.82
CA VAL A 139 -2.21 0.31 2.34
C VAL A 139 -1.94 1.78 2.04
N ASP A 140 -2.85 2.48 1.36
CA ASP A 140 -2.69 3.91 1.10
C ASP A 140 -2.56 4.71 2.40
N LYS A 141 -3.36 4.40 3.41
CA LYS A 141 -3.28 5.06 4.73
C LYS A 141 -1.90 4.91 5.38
N VAL A 142 -1.32 3.71 5.41
CA VAL A 142 -0.01 3.52 6.04
C VAL A 142 1.13 4.14 5.25
N LEU A 143 1.07 4.12 3.93
CA LEU A 143 2.03 4.82 3.07
C LEU A 143 1.91 6.34 3.23
N GLY A 144 0.69 6.86 3.21
CA GLY A 144 0.42 8.29 3.39
C GLY A 144 0.84 8.82 4.75
N ALA A 145 0.66 8.03 5.81
CA ALA A 145 1.13 8.39 7.15
C ALA A 145 2.65 8.64 7.18
N ARG A 146 3.44 7.74 6.54
CA ARG A 146 4.90 7.92 6.44
C ARG A 146 5.27 9.18 5.65
N ILE A 147 4.62 9.40 4.51
CA ILE A 147 4.88 10.54 3.65
C ILE A 147 4.52 11.86 4.36
N LEU A 148 3.38 11.91 5.05
CA LEU A 148 2.98 13.07 5.85
C LEU A 148 3.98 13.38 6.98
N ALA A 149 4.57 12.35 7.59
CA ALA A 149 5.65 12.52 8.56
C ALA A 149 6.96 13.05 7.93
N GLY A 150 7.04 13.14 6.59
CA GLY A 150 8.25 13.51 5.87
C GLY A 150 9.25 12.37 5.72
N GLU A 151 8.81 11.15 5.96
CA GLU A 151 9.61 9.93 5.93
C GLU A 151 9.33 9.12 4.66
N ARG A 152 10.30 8.32 4.24
CA ARG A 152 10.14 7.44 3.08
C ARG A 152 9.79 6.03 3.54
N PRO A 153 8.92 5.33 2.81
CA PRO A 153 8.61 3.93 3.08
C PRO A 153 9.64 2.95 2.52
N ASP A 154 10.70 3.45 1.89
CA ASP A 154 11.75 2.65 1.24
C ASP A 154 12.32 1.60 2.21
N ASP A 155 12.58 0.41 1.70
CA ASP A 155 13.22 -0.70 2.43
C ASP A 155 12.43 -1.27 3.63
N LEU A 156 11.22 -0.79 3.87
CA LEU A 156 10.35 -1.32 4.91
C LEU A 156 9.65 -2.62 4.47
N ILE A 157 9.05 -3.28 5.44
CA ILE A 157 8.17 -4.43 5.24
C ILE A 157 6.73 -3.94 5.35
N LEU A 158 5.89 -4.31 4.38
CA LEU A 158 4.46 -4.06 4.38
C LEU A 158 3.71 -5.32 4.80
N LEU A 159 3.00 -5.24 5.92
CA LEU A 159 2.09 -6.28 6.38
C LEU A 159 0.67 -5.93 5.92
N VAL A 160 -0.04 -6.90 5.33
CA VAL A 160 -1.42 -6.74 4.88
C VAL A 160 -2.26 -7.96 5.26
N THR A 161 -3.49 -7.77 5.69
CA THR A 161 -4.38 -8.90 6.08
C THR A 161 -5.08 -9.54 4.89
N GLY A 162 -5.22 -8.82 3.77
CA GLY A 162 -5.87 -9.30 2.56
C GLY A 162 -4.93 -9.97 1.57
N ARG A 163 -5.48 -10.47 0.45
CA ARG A 163 -4.70 -10.99 -0.68
C ARG A 163 -3.82 -9.88 -1.27
N ILE A 164 -2.63 -10.25 -1.74
CA ILE A 164 -1.77 -9.34 -2.51
C ILE A 164 -2.20 -9.41 -3.98
N SER A 165 -2.92 -8.39 -4.43
CA SER A 165 -3.27 -8.21 -5.85
C SER A 165 -2.12 -7.56 -6.62
N GLY A 166 -2.17 -7.59 -7.96
CA GLY A 166 -1.19 -6.89 -8.80
C GLY A 166 -1.11 -5.39 -8.49
N GLU A 167 -2.25 -4.75 -8.24
CA GLU A 167 -2.32 -3.34 -7.87
C GLU A 167 -1.62 -3.03 -6.55
N LEU A 168 -1.85 -3.87 -5.53
CA LEU A 168 -1.18 -3.73 -4.25
C LEU A 168 0.33 -3.94 -4.39
N ALA A 169 0.74 -4.95 -5.17
CA ALA A 169 2.14 -5.20 -5.46
C ALA A 169 2.78 -4.01 -6.20
N PHE A 170 2.06 -3.38 -7.13
CA PHE A 170 2.54 -2.19 -7.84
C PHE A 170 2.70 -0.99 -6.90
N LYS A 171 1.72 -0.72 -6.02
CA LYS A 171 1.83 0.33 -4.99
C LYS A 171 3.04 0.10 -4.08
N ALA A 172 3.23 -1.14 -3.64
CA ALA A 172 4.38 -1.52 -2.82
C ALA A 172 5.72 -1.33 -3.57
N ALA A 173 5.78 -1.72 -4.84
CA ALA A 173 6.95 -1.52 -5.69
C ALA A 173 7.27 -0.03 -5.88
N ARG A 174 6.25 0.81 -6.13
CA ARG A 174 6.42 2.25 -6.22
C ARG A 174 6.93 2.85 -4.92
N ALA A 175 6.49 2.34 -3.79
CA ALA A 175 6.96 2.72 -2.46
C ALA A 175 8.34 2.11 -2.11
N ARG A 176 8.95 1.36 -3.03
CA ARG A 176 10.22 0.64 -2.82
C ARG A 176 10.22 -0.26 -1.58
N ILE A 177 9.06 -0.81 -1.25
CA ILE A 177 8.93 -1.79 -0.17
C ILE A 177 9.84 -2.98 -0.43
N ALA A 178 10.51 -3.45 0.62
CA ALA A 178 11.43 -4.59 0.52
C ALA A 178 10.67 -5.92 0.46
N VAL A 179 9.69 -6.08 1.35
CA VAL A 179 8.93 -7.32 1.51
C VAL A 179 7.46 -6.98 1.73
N VAL A 180 6.56 -7.69 1.07
CA VAL A 180 5.12 -7.67 1.41
C VAL A 180 4.74 -9.02 1.99
N ALA A 181 4.18 -9.03 3.19
CA ALA A 181 3.73 -10.25 3.86
C ALA A 181 2.22 -10.23 4.09
N THR A 182 1.60 -11.42 3.96
CA THR A 182 0.16 -11.62 4.18
C THR A 182 -0.13 -13.00 4.79
N PRO A 183 -1.14 -13.12 5.68
CA PRO A 183 -1.69 -14.43 6.06
C PRO A 183 -2.43 -15.13 4.90
N SER A 184 -2.77 -14.40 3.85
CA SER A 184 -3.42 -14.88 2.63
C SER A 184 -2.38 -15.29 1.57
N VAL A 185 -2.69 -15.08 0.29
CA VAL A 185 -1.83 -15.43 -0.85
C VAL A 185 -1.71 -14.29 -1.86
N PRO A 186 -0.60 -14.18 -2.60
CA PRO A 186 -0.49 -13.29 -3.75
C PRO A 186 -1.19 -13.87 -4.98
N SER A 187 -1.61 -13.01 -5.89
CA SER A 187 -1.99 -13.39 -7.25
C SER A 187 -0.74 -13.61 -8.13
N THR A 188 -0.88 -14.35 -9.23
CA THR A 188 0.22 -14.58 -10.19
C THR A 188 0.84 -13.27 -10.67
N ILE A 189 0.01 -12.30 -11.08
CA ILE A 189 0.49 -10.99 -11.51
C ILE A 189 1.20 -10.21 -10.39
N ALA A 190 0.83 -10.41 -9.12
CA ALA A 190 1.55 -9.80 -8.00
C ALA A 190 2.96 -10.38 -7.85
N VAL A 191 3.13 -11.69 -8.10
CA VAL A 191 4.44 -12.35 -8.10
C VAL A 191 5.32 -11.82 -9.24
N GLU A 192 4.78 -11.70 -10.46
CA GLU A 192 5.50 -11.14 -11.62
C GLU A 192 5.95 -9.68 -11.35
N ILE A 193 5.08 -8.86 -10.79
CA ILE A 193 5.42 -7.47 -10.41
C ILE A 193 6.52 -7.45 -9.34
N ALA A 194 6.42 -8.30 -8.33
CA ALA A 194 7.40 -8.37 -7.25
C ALA A 194 8.79 -8.78 -7.79
N GLN A 195 8.85 -9.75 -8.70
CA GLN A 195 10.08 -10.16 -9.36
C GLN A 195 10.68 -9.01 -10.21
N ALA A 196 9.85 -8.32 -11.00
CA ALA A 196 10.29 -7.17 -11.78
C ALA A 196 10.79 -6.02 -10.90
N ALA A 197 10.15 -5.80 -9.74
CA ALA A 197 10.50 -4.76 -8.76
C ALA A 197 11.73 -5.10 -7.91
N GLY A 198 12.17 -6.35 -7.86
CA GLY A 198 13.18 -6.81 -6.91
C GLY A 198 12.65 -6.84 -5.46
N MET A 199 11.37 -7.11 -5.26
CA MET A 199 10.66 -7.17 -3.99
C MET A 199 10.32 -8.61 -3.65
N ALA A 200 10.40 -9.01 -2.37
CA ALA A 200 9.95 -10.33 -1.94
C ALA A 200 8.49 -10.32 -1.49
N LEU A 201 7.80 -11.45 -1.66
CA LEU A 201 6.47 -11.69 -1.12
C LEU A 201 6.49 -12.88 -0.16
N ILE A 202 5.73 -12.77 0.93
CA ILE A 202 5.50 -13.85 1.89
C ILE A 202 3.99 -14.07 2.01
N GLY A 203 3.51 -15.16 1.46
CA GLY A 203 2.14 -15.64 1.65
C GLY A 203 2.04 -16.63 2.79
N ARG A 204 0.83 -16.80 3.37
CA ARG A 204 0.58 -17.69 4.53
C ARG A 204 1.51 -17.38 5.71
N ALA A 205 1.85 -16.11 5.91
CA ALA A 205 2.87 -15.66 6.85
C ALA A 205 2.55 -16.01 8.32
N VAL A 206 1.28 -16.21 8.66
CA VAL A 206 0.82 -16.41 10.05
C VAL A 206 0.64 -17.88 10.41
N SER A 207 0.11 -18.69 9.48
CA SER A 207 -0.28 -20.07 9.74
C SER A 207 0.27 -21.03 8.68
N GLY A 208 0.52 -22.27 9.08
CA GLY A 208 1.04 -23.32 8.19
C GLY A 208 2.49 -23.10 7.78
N GLN A 209 2.81 -23.50 6.55
CA GLN A 209 4.14 -23.26 5.96
C GLN A 209 4.06 -21.99 5.11
N PRO A 210 4.82 -20.94 5.44
CA PRO A 210 4.91 -19.75 4.63
C PRO A 210 5.44 -20.06 3.24
N GLN A 211 4.88 -19.37 2.25
CA GLN A 211 5.37 -19.42 0.87
C GLN A 211 6.12 -18.13 0.58
N VAL A 212 7.35 -18.25 0.14
CA VAL A 212 8.22 -17.10 -0.13
C VAL A 212 8.54 -17.04 -1.61
N TRP A 213 8.28 -15.91 -2.23
CA TRP A 213 8.69 -15.57 -3.60
C TRP A 213 9.77 -14.50 -3.52
N GLN A 214 10.97 -14.87 -3.91
CA GLN A 214 12.11 -13.95 -4.04
C GLN A 214 12.26 -13.46 -5.47
N PRO A 215 12.82 -12.25 -5.70
CA PRO A 215 13.10 -11.72 -7.02
C PRO A 215 14.18 -12.47 -7.77
#